data_1ea5d14149d572ecb2279e35bfbff778
#
_entry.id   1ea5d14149d572ecb2279e35bfbff778
#
_cell.length_a   1.000
_cell.length_b   1.000
_cell.length_c   1.000
_cell.angle_alpha   90.00
_cell.angle_beta   90.00
_cell.angle_gamma   90.00
#
_symmetry.space_group_name_H-M   'P 1'
#
loop_
_entity.id
_entity.type
_entity.pdbx_description
1 polymer ?
#
loop_
_entity_poly.entity_id
_entity_poly.type
_entity_poly.pdbx_seq_one_letter_code
_entity_poly.pdbx_strand_id
1 'polypeptide(L)'
;MMVQQLKNKRIAVIGAGLGGLCLAQGLKKNGIPFTIFEKDTAINTRSQGYRIRVNEPGRKALEECLPGNLYRLFLDTCAASYSGMKVLTTTLESSRNALVESWSDGVKEMPDLKPNRLTLREILLQGIQDHICFGKELTAWKESENGEVELAFSDGSTYTADLVIAADGVHSRIGKEYCKDHKINTGNITIYGRTFCSPEAQNAIAQELQEGTSVIIGDRFSLITDFMSFDFSRKDTSWNQLSPISDYFYWAFIGNPQAFGMAKSDFYSHSTEEILQAINKVTYQWHPKLKALFQYADQPSLSVTPIRSSLPKEPWTSGNITALGDAVHTMSPAGGVGANTAFTDAALLTRYIISKSSIPEAVEEYEKQMIMYSNHAIEISLKGGEILHGITEDHGNKESL
;
A
#
# COMPACT_ATOMS: atom_id res chain seq x y z
N MET A 1 2.63 4.07 34.38
CA MET A 1 1.25 3.92 34.93
C MET A 1 0.28 3.51 33.84
N MET A 2 0.26 4.14 32.67
CA MET A 2 -0.71 3.86 31.59
C MET A 2 -0.54 2.50 30.91
N VAL A 3 0.68 2.07 30.58
CA VAL A 3 0.94 0.73 29.99
C VAL A 3 0.38 -0.39 30.90
N GLN A 4 0.37 -0.19 32.21
CA GLN A 4 -0.20 -1.16 33.16
C GLN A 4 -1.75 -1.21 33.09
N GLN A 5 -2.40 -0.07 32.82
CA GLN A 5 -3.86 0.00 32.64
C GLN A 5 -4.29 -0.59 31.30
N LEU A 6 -3.45 -0.45 30.25
CA LEU A 6 -3.71 -0.98 28.91
C LEU A 6 -3.56 -2.52 28.84
N LYS A 7 -2.86 -3.15 29.78
CA LYS A 7 -2.73 -4.62 29.83
C LYS A 7 -4.07 -5.36 29.96
N ASN A 8 -5.09 -4.68 30.45
CA ASN A 8 -6.43 -5.24 30.61
C ASN A 8 -7.41 -4.75 29.53
N LYS A 9 -6.92 -3.99 28.53
CA LYS A 9 -7.73 -3.46 27.45
C LYS A 9 -7.71 -4.38 26.23
N ARG A 10 -8.86 -4.54 25.60
CA ARG A 10 -9.05 -5.34 24.39
C ARG A 10 -8.96 -4.41 23.19
N ILE A 11 -7.85 -4.44 22.49
CA ILE A 11 -7.66 -3.66 21.26
C ILE A 11 -7.92 -4.58 20.07
N ALA A 12 -8.91 -4.22 19.23
CA ALA A 12 -9.24 -4.91 18.01
C ALA A 12 -8.68 -4.15 16.80
N VAL A 13 -7.86 -4.82 15.99
CA VAL A 13 -7.37 -4.30 14.70
C VAL A 13 -8.10 -5.04 13.59
N ILE A 14 -8.82 -4.32 12.75
CA ILE A 14 -9.57 -4.90 11.64
C ILE A 14 -8.73 -4.81 10.36
N GLY A 15 -8.19 -5.95 9.92
CA GLY A 15 -7.35 -6.07 8.74
C GLY A 15 -5.88 -6.32 9.04
N ALA A 16 -5.33 -7.38 8.43
CA ALA A 16 -3.91 -7.76 8.46
C ALA A 16 -3.15 -7.24 7.22
N GLY A 17 -3.44 -6.01 6.80
CA GLY A 17 -2.66 -5.27 5.81
C GLY A 17 -1.36 -4.73 6.42
N LEU A 18 -0.52 -4.09 5.59
CA LEU A 18 0.78 -3.59 6.06
C LEU A 18 0.67 -2.59 7.22
N GLY A 19 -0.31 -1.67 7.18
CA GLY A 19 -0.54 -0.71 8.27
C GLY A 19 -1.00 -1.38 9.56
N GLY A 20 -2.00 -2.28 9.48
CA GLY A 20 -2.51 -3.02 10.63
C GLY A 20 -1.45 -3.91 11.28
N LEU A 21 -0.63 -4.60 10.48
CA LEU A 21 0.48 -5.42 10.97
C LEU A 21 1.61 -4.57 11.57
N CYS A 22 1.92 -3.40 10.97
CA CYS A 22 2.90 -2.47 11.53
C CYS A 22 2.45 -1.95 12.90
N LEU A 23 1.18 -1.56 13.04
CA LEU A 23 0.58 -1.19 14.32
C LEU A 23 0.68 -2.32 15.34
N ALA A 24 0.33 -3.55 14.94
CA ALA A 24 0.39 -4.72 15.80
C ALA A 24 1.80 -5.00 16.32
N GLN A 25 2.83 -4.82 15.49
CA GLN A 25 4.23 -4.92 15.93
C GLN A 25 4.57 -3.82 16.94
N GLY A 26 4.11 -2.59 16.72
CA GLY A 26 4.30 -1.49 17.67
C GLY A 26 3.63 -1.76 19.02
N LEU A 27 2.39 -2.25 19.00
CA LEU A 27 1.66 -2.64 20.22
C LEU A 27 2.38 -3.78 20.96
N LYS A 28 2.79 -4.83 20.24
CA LYS A 28 3.53 -5.96 20.80
C LYS A 28 4.84 -5.53 21.45
N LYS A 29 5.63 -4.70 20.75
CA LYS A 29 6.92 -4.18 21.24
C LYS A 29 6.76 -3.46 22.57
N ASN A 30 5.60 -2.85 22.82
CA ASN A 30 5.27 -2.14 24.06
C ASN A 30 4.46 -2.99 25.06
N GLY A 31 4.25 -4.27 24.81
CA GLY A 31 3.55 -5.19 25.72
C GLY A 31 2.05 -4.91 25.85
N ILE A 32 1.43 -4.32 24.83
CA ILE A 32 0.00 -4.00 24.78
C ILE A 32 -0.74 -5.15 24.09
N PRO A 33 -1.76 -5.76 24.71
CA PRO A 33 -2.52 -6.84 24.11
C PRO A 33 -3.40 -6.34 22.97
N PHE A 34 -3.53 -7.14 21.92
CA PHE A 34 -4.40 -6.86 20.76
C PHE A 34 -4.86 -8.17 20.12
N THR A 35 -5.91 -8.06 19.32
CA THR A 35 -6.38 -9.11 18.41
C THR A 35 -6.59 -8.52 17.02
N ILE A 36 -6.10 -9.20 15.97
CA ILE A 36 -6.30 -8.82 14.58
C ILE A 36 -7.39 -9.70 13.98
N PHE A 37 -8.34 -9.10 13.27
CA PHE A 37 -9.39 -9.78 12.52
C PHE A 37 -9.17 -9.56 11.02
N GLU A 38 -8.88 -10.64 10.28
CA GLU A 38 -8.60 -10.59 8.85
C GLU A 38 -9.68 -11.38 8.09
N LYS A 39 -10.25 -10.75 7.06
CA LYS A 39 -11.29 -11.39 6.24
C LYS A 39 -10.78 -12.51 5.36
N ASP A 40 -9.55 -12.42 4.91
CA ASP A 40 -8.93 -13.49 4.13
C ASP A 40 -8.72 -14.73 5.00
N THR A 41 -8.84 -15.91 4.40
CA THR A 41 -8.69 -17.19 5.12
C THR A 41 -7.22 -17.55 5.40
N ALA A 42 -6.30 -16.92 4.69
CA ALA A 42 -4.85 -17.05 4.89
C ALA A 42 -4.11 -15.83 4.31
N ILE A 43 -2.82 -15.75 4.61
CA ILE A 43 -2.00 -14.59 4.26
C ILE A 43 -1.76 -14.47 2.75
N ASN A 44 -1.74 -15.58 2.03
CA ASN A 44 -1.35 -15.67 0.62
C ASN A 44 -2.55 -15.84 -0.32
N THR A 45 -3.76 -15.52 0.12
CA THR A 45 -5.00 -15.71 -0.67
C THR A 45 -5.11 -14.78 -1.87
N ARG A 46 -4.38 -13.66 -1.88
CA ARG A 46 -4.41 -12.69 -2.98
C ARG A 46 -3.03 -12.38 -3.51
N SER A 47 -2.94 -12.32 -4.86
CA SER A 47 -1.83 -11.64 -5.50
C SER A 47 -1.90 -10.14 -5.17
N GLN A 48 -0.91 -9.64 -4.49
CA GLN A 48 -0.87 -8.24 -4.05
C GLN A 48 0.42 -7.62 -4.55
N GLY A 49 0.35 -6.61 -5.36
CA GLY A 49 1.48 -5.83 -5.89
C GLY A 49 2.89 -6.19 -5.35
N TYR A 50 3.88 -6.05 -6.19
CA TYR A 50 5.19 -6.69 -5.96
C TYR A 50 6.23 -5.75 -5.39
N ARG A 51 5.98 -4.43 -5.40
CA ARG A 51 6.93 -3.42 -4.94
C ARG A 51 6.22 -2.39 -4.08
N ILE A 52 6.89 -1.94 -3.03
CA ILE A 52 6.54 -0.75 -2.27
C ILE A 52 7.77 0.15 -2.24
N ARG A 53 7.54 1.45 -2.30
CA ARG A 53 8.55 2.47 -2.01
C ARG A 53 8.40 2.86 -0.55
N VAL A 54 9.44 2.68 0.25
CA VAL A 54 9.50 3.14 1.64
C VAL A 54 10.43 4.34 1.71
N ASN A 55 9.84 5.52 1.88
CA ASN A 55 10.56 6.78 2.05
C ASN A 55 11.03 6.96 3.50
N GLU A 56 11.72 8.08 3.77
CA GLU A 56 12.27 8.36 5.10
C GLU A 56 11.23 8.34 6.23
N PRO A 57 10.04 9.00 6.15
CA PRO A 57 9.01 8.89 7.17
C PRO A 57 8.53 7.44 7.39
N GLY A 58 8.27 6.69 6.32
CA GLY A 58 7.86 5.29 6.42
C GLY A 58 8.95 4.41 7.03
N ARG A 59 10.21 4.66 6.70
CA ARG A 59 11.37 3.96 7.27
C ARG A 59 11.49 4.21 8.79
N LYS A 60 11.38 5.47 9.23
CA LYS A 60 11.40 5.84 10.64
C LYS A 60 10.24 5.19 11.41
N ALA A 61 9.05 5.14 10.81
CA ALA A 61 7.88 4.49 11.40
C ALA A 61 8.08 2.97 11.56
N LEU A 62 8.62 2.30 10.55
CA LEU A 62 8.96 0.87 10.64
C LEU A 62 10.03 0.59 11.69
N GLU A 63 11.05 1.42 11.81
CA GLU A 63 12.09 1.31 12.84
C GLU A 63 11.51 1.48 14.26
N GLU A 64 10.57 2.39 14.43
CA GLU A 64 9.89 2.60 15.71
C GLU A 64 9.01 1.40 16.09
N CYS A 65 8.24 0.86 15.15
CA CYS A 65 7.29 -0.22 15.42
C CYS A 65 7.94 -1.60 15.51
N LEU A 66 8.95 -1.89 14.69
CA LEU A 66 9.55 -3.22 14.62
C LEU A 66 10.56 -3.47 15.76
N PRO A 67 10.65 -4.71 16.27
CA PRO A 67 11.83 -5.16 17.01
C PRO A 67 13.09 -5.06 16.14
N GLY A 68 14.25 -4.81 16.76
CA GLY A 68 15.51 -4.56 16.03
C GLY A 68 15.93 -5.66 15.06
N ASN A 69 15.67 -6.93 15.39
CA ASN A 69 15.93 -8.07 14.51
C ASN A 69 15.03 -8.08 13.28
N LEU A 70 13.74 -7.75 13.41
CA LEU A 70 12.81 -7.66 12.27
C LEU A 70 13.09 -6.43 11.41
N TYR A 71 13.46 -5.31 12.01
CA TYR A 71 13.87 -4.13 11.25
C TYR A 71 15.15 -4.40 10.43
N ARG A 72 16.12 -5.11 11.00
CA ARG A 72 17.31 -5.54 10.25
C ARG A 72 16.95 -6.47 9.10
N LEU A 73 16.13 -7.49 9.35
CA LEU A 73 15.64 -8.41 8.32
C LEU A 73 14.92 -7.64 7.19
N PHE A 74 14.12 -6.63 7.53
CA PHE A 74 13.51 -5.75 6.54
C PHE A 74 14.55 -5.03 5.68
N LEU A 75 15.59 -4.45 6.31
CA LEU A 75 16.66 -3.76 5.56
C LEU A 75 17.43 -4.71 4.65
N ASP A 76 17.74 -5.91 5.12
CA ASP A 76 18.53 -6.91 4.41
C ASP A 76 17.76 -7.53 3.23
N THR A 77 16.42 -7.52 3.28
CA THR A 77 15.54 -8.06 2.21
C THR A 77 15.02 -7.00 1.23
N CYS A 78 15.42 -5.74 1.37
CA CYS A 78 15.11 -4.71 0.39
C CYS A 78 15.94 -4.89 -0.88
N ALA A 79 15.33 -4.63 -2.04
CA ALA A 79 16.04 -4.57 -3.30
C ALA A 79 17.03 -3.39 -3.32
N ALA A 80 18.06 -3.50 -4.15
CA ALA A 80 19.06 -2.46 -4.33
C ALA A 80 18.41 -1.12 -4.68
N SER A 81 18.85 -0.06 -4.01
CA SER A 81 18.42 1.30 -4.29
C SER A 81 19.41 1.97 -5.21
N TYR A 82 18.91 2.54 -6.31
CA TYR A 82 19.68 3.34 -7.24
C TYR A 82 19.25 4.80 -7.05
N SER A 83 20.19 5.72 -7.21
CA SER A 83 19.90 7.16 -7.17
C SER A 83 19.21 7.58 -8.46
N GLY A 84 18.22 8.42 -8.35
CA GLY A 84 17.53 9.02 -9.49
C GLY A 84 16.39 8.19 -10.06
N MET A 85 15.48 8.91 -10.69
CA MET A 85 14.42 8.35 -11.51
C MET A 85 14.60 8.81 -12.94
N LYS A 86 14.42 7.89 -13.88
CA LYS A 86 14.49 8.18 -15.32
C LYS A 86 13.08 8.44 -15.84
N VAL A 87 12.91 9.48 -16.63
CA VAL A 87 11.68 9.71 -17.40
C VAL A 87 11.99 9.50 -18.87
N LEU A 88 11.30 8.56 -19.47
CA LEU A 88 11.52 8.09 -20.84
C LEU A 88 10.24 8.22 -21.66
N THR A 89 10.42 8.34 -22.97
CA THR A 89 9.33 8.18 -23.95
C THR A 89 9.08 6.71 -24.28
N THR A 90 8.02 6.43 -25.01
CA THR A 90 7.74 5.09 -25.53
C THR A 90 8.77 4.58 -26.55
N THR A 91 9.67 5.46 -27.03
CA THR A 91 10.81 5.15 -27.90
C THR A 91 12.13 5.02 -27.14
N LEU A 92 12.11 5.06 -25.79
CA LEU A 92 13.28 5.03 -24.89
C LEU A 92 14.15 6.30 -24.92
N GLU A 93 13.64 7.40 -25.45
CA GLU A 93 14.33 8.67 -25.38
C GLU A 93 14.11 9.34 -24.02
N SER A 94 15.12 10.03 -23.49
CA SER A 94 14.97 10.81 -22.25
C SER A 94 13.95 11.93 -22.43
N SER A 95 12.98 12.00 -21.54
CA SER A 95 11.97 13.05 -21.50
C SER A 95 12.32 14.10 -20.45
N ARG A 96 12.08 15.38 -20.75
CA ARG A 96 12.24 16.51 -19.82
C ARG A 96 10.94 16.85 -19.08
N ASN A 97 9.92 15.98 -19.16
CA ASN A 97 8.66 16.23 -18.48
C ASN A 97 8.86 16.37 -16.97
N ALA A 98 8.11 17.28 -16.35
CA ALA A 98 8.20 17.54 -14.92
C ALA A 98 7.89 16.25 -14.13
N LEU A 99 8.77 15.95 -13.18
CA LEU A 99 8.55 14.89 -12.20
C LEU A 99 7.57 15.38 -11.14
N VAL A 100 6.82 14.46 -10.57
CA VAL A 100 6.04 14.72 -9.37
C VAL A 100 7.01 15.07 -8.24
N GLU A 101 6.71 16.10 -7.46
CA GLU A 101 7.57 16.58 -6.39
C GLU A 101 7.99 15.47 -5.40
N SER A 102 7.06 14.55 -5.08
CA SER A 102 7.34 13.38 -4.25
C SER A 102 8.34 12.38 -4.86
N TRP A 103 8.71 12.55 -6.13
CA TRP A 103 9.65 11.72 -6.87
C TRP A 103 10.98 12.43 -7.11
N SER A 104 11.06 13.74 -6.81
CA SER A 104 12.31 14.46 -6.93
C SER A 104 13.31 13.95 -5.90
N ASP A 105 14.53 13.70 -6.34
CA ASP A 105 15.65 13.35 -5.47
C ASP A 105 16.20 14.63 -4.79
N GLY A 106 15.37 15.30 -3.98
CA GLY A 106 15.90 16.28 -3.04
C GLY A 106 16.99 15.63 -2.17
N VAL A 107 17.86 16.42 -1.60
CA VAL A 107 18.87 15.91 -0.65
C VAL A 107 18.14 15.20 0.48
N LYS A 108 18.10 13.85 0.42
CA LYS A 108 17.49 13.00 1.44
C LYS A 108 18.57 12.55 2.39
N GLU A 109 18.31 12.67 3.68
CA GLU A 109 19.21 12.11 4.70
C GLU A 109 19.28 10.58 4.59
N MET A 110 18.19 9.95 4.15
CA MET A 110 18.10 8.51 3.98
C MET A 110 17.56 8.15 2.58
N PRO A 111 18.16 7.17 1.88
CA PRO A 111 17.65 6.70 0.60
C PRO A 111 16.31 5.98 0.77
N ASP A 112 15.46 6.07 -0.24
CA ASP A 112 14.24 5.28 -0.30
C ASP A 112 14.59 3.79 -0.40
N LEU A 113 13.80 2.95 0.28
CA LEU A 113 13.95 1.50 0.25
C LEU A 113 12.87 0.88 -0.64
N LYS A 114 13.21 -0.29 -1.22
CA LYS A 114 12.33 -1.00 -2.15
C LYS A 114 12.09 -2.45 -1.69
N PRO A 115 11.26 -2.68 -0.67
CA PRO A 115 10.89 -4.03 -0.28
C PRO A 115 9.95 -4.68 -1.32
N ASN A 116 10.05 -6.00 -1.47
CA ASN A 116 8.96 -6.80 -1.99
C ASN A 116 7.79 -6.75 -0.98
N ARG A 117 6.57 -6.53 -1.48
CA ARG A 117 5.41 -6.32 -0.61
C ARG A 117 5.04 -7.56 0.21
N LEU A 118 5.13 -8.75 -0.39
CA LEU A 118 4.86 -10.00 0.32
C LEU A 118 5.91 -10.24 1.40
N THR A 119 7.19 -10.10 1.07
CA THR A 119 8.29 -10.25 2.02
C THR A 119 8.14 -9.31 3.22
N LEU A 120 7.82 -8.03 2.97
CA LEU A 120 7.56 -7.08 4.06
C LEU A 120 6.35 -7.52 4.91
N ARG A 121 5.26 -7.99 4.29
CA ARG A 121 4.09 -8.50 5.02
C ARG A 121 4.45 -9.70 5.88
N GLU A 122 5.25 -10.63 5.37
CA GLU A 122 5.72 -11.81 6.12
C GLU A 122 6.61 -11.42 7.30
N ILE A 123 7.49 -10.42 7.13
CA ILE A 123 8.30 -9.86 8.22
C ILE A 123 7.42 -9.25 9.31
N LEU A 124 6.45 -8.45 8.91
CA LEU A 124 5.51 -7.82 9.85
C LEU A 124 4.64 -8.82 10.62
N LEU A 125 4.46 -10.02 10.08
CA LEU A 125 3.73 -11.11 10.74
C LEU A 125 4.53 -11.87 11.77
N GLN A 126 5.85 -11.83 11.71
CA GLN A 126 6.67 -12.67 12.58
C GLN A 126 6.37 -12.43 14.05
N GLY A 127 6.06 -13.55 14.71
CA GLY A 127 5.79 -13.60 16.14
C GLY A 127 4.44 -13.03 16.59
N ILE A 128 3.53 -12.64 15.66
CA ILE A 128 2.17 -12.20 16.00
C ILE A 128 1.08 -13.07 15.39
N GLN A 129 1.44 -14.21 14.82
CA GLN A 129 0.50 -15.11 14.14
C GLN A 129 -0.64 -15.58 15.06
N ASP A 130 -0.34 -15.86 16.32
CA ASP A 130 -1.32 -16.31 17.33
C ASP A 130 -2.31 -15.22 17.74
N HIS A 131 -2.07 -13.97 17.35
CA HIS A 131 -2.97 -12.84 17.57
C HIS A 131 -3.90 -12.56 16.40
N ILE A 132 -3.88 -13.38 15.33
CA ILE A 132 -4.65 -13.13 14.10
C ILE A 132 -5.76 -14.16 13.96
N CYS A 133 -6.99 -13.66 13.87
CA CYS A 133 -8.18 -14.43 13.54
C CYS A 133 -8.49 -14.26 12.05
N PHE A 134 -8.18 -15.27 11.24
CA PHE A 134 -8.49 -15.30 9.81
C PHE A 134 -9.96 -15.68 9.54
N GLY A 135 -10.48 -15.32 8.35
CA GLY A 135 -11.85 -15.56 7.94
C GLY A 135 -12.88 -14.71 8.69
N LYS A 136 -12.44 -13.57 9.26
CA LYS A 136 -13.25 -12.66 10.06
C LYS A 136 -13.51 -11.36 9.31
N GLU A 137 -14.57 -11.32 8.52
CA GLU A 137 -15.03 -10.10 7.85
C GLU A 137 -15.98 -9.33 8.76
N LEU A 138 -15.63 -8.08 9.11
CA LEU A 138 -16.48 -7.22 9.92
C LEU A 138 -17.74 -6.82 9.14
N THR A 139 -18.91 -7.13 9.71
CA THR A 139 -20.22 -6.81 9.10
C THR A 139 -20.96 -5.68 9.81
N ALA A 140 -20.77 -5.53 11.13
CA ALA A 140 -21.39 -4.48 11.92
C ALA A 140 -20.58 -4.19 13.18
N TRP A 141 -20.82 -3.03 13.78
CA TRP A 141 -20.34 -2.66 15.12
C TRP A 141 -21.41 -1.85 15.87
N LYS A 142 -21.33 -1.88 17.19
CA LYS A 142 -22.19 -1.11 18.06
C LYS A 142 -21.39 -0.60 19.26
N GLU A 143 -21.42 0.72 19.48
CA GLU A 143 -20.87 1.32 20.68
C GLU A 143 -21.88 1.24 21.82
N SER A 144 -21.42 0.91 23.02
CA SER A 144 -22.21 0.88 24.25
C SER A 144 -21.95 2.13 25.08
N GLU A 145 -22.85 2.44 26.02
CA GLU A 145 -22.76 3.63 26.87
C GLU A 145 -21.50 3.64 27.75
N ASN A 146 -20.93 2.50 28.07
CA ASN A 146 -19.67 2.37 28.82
C ASN A 146 -18.42 2.51 27.94
N GLY A 147 -18.56 2.79 26.64
CA GLY A 147 -17.48 2.98 25.68
C GLY A 147 -16.91 1.69 25.10
N GLU A 148 -17.45 0.51 25.42
CA GLU A 148 -17.08 -0.72 24.74
C GLU A 148 -17.72 -0.78 23.34
N VAL A 149 -17.01 -1.43 22.41
CA VAL A 149 -17.49 -1.62 21.04
C VAL A 149 -17.70 -3.10 20.80
N GLU A 150 -18.92 -3.51 20.50
CA GLU A 150 -19.26 -4.86 20.05
C GLU A 150 -19.09 -4.95 18.54
N LEU A 151 -18.30 -5.92 18.08
CA LEU A 151 -18.03 -6.22 16.68
C LEU A 151 -18.80 -7.50 16.29
N ALA A 152 -19.44 -7.50 15.11
CA ALA A 152 -20.06 -8.67 14.52
C ALA A 152 -19.39 -9.05 13.20
N PHE A 153 -19.14 -10.33 13.00
CA PHE A 153 -18.46 -10.87 11.83
C PHE A 153 -19.39 -11.71 10.95
N SER A 154 -18.99 -11.89 9.68
CA SER A 154 -19.78 -12.63 8.67
C SER A 154 -20.07 -14.09 9.03
N ASP A 155 -19.25 -14.70 9.88
CA ASP A 155 -19.44 -16.07 10.39
C ASP A 155 -20.40 -16.16 11.60
N GLY A 156 -21.02 -15.05 11.99
CA GLY A 156 -21.96 -14.95 13.12
C GLY A 156 -21.28 -14.80 14.49
N SER A 157 -19.95 -14.81 14.57
CA SER A 157 -19.25 -14.54 15.83
C SER A 157 -19.24 -13.06 16.19
N THR A 158 -19.10 -12.76 17.50
CA THR A 158 -18.95 -11.41 18.02
C THR A 158 -17.69 -11.27 18.85
N TYR A 159 -17.23 -10.02 19.01
CA TYR A 159 -16.09 -9.68 19.86
C TYR A 159 -16.33 -8.31 20.49
N THR A 160 -16.03 -8.15 21.78
CA THR A 160 -16.12 -6.87 22.46
C THR A 160 -14.73 -6.27 22.66
N ALA A 161 -14.54 -5.04 22.21
CA ALA A 161 -13.29 -4.30 22.30
C ALA A 161 -13.44 -3.01 23.10
N ASP A 162 -12.35 -2.55 23.71
CA ASP A 162 -12.24 -1.23 24.35
C ASP A 162 -11.71 -0.17 23.36
N LEU A 163 -11.07 -0.62 22.27
CA LEU A 163 -10.62 0.21 21.14
C LEU A 163 -10.70 -0.60 19.86
N VAL A 164 -11.28 -0.04 18.81
CA VAL A 164 -11.34 -0.60 17.47
C VAL A 164 -10.56 0.26 16.50
N ILE A 165 -9.65 -0.37 15.75
CA ILE A 165 -8.81 0.31 14.76
C ILE A 165 -9.05 -0.34 13.41
N ALA A 166 -9.73 0.38 12.50
CA ALA A 166 -9.94 -0.08 11.13
C ALA A 166 -8.66 0.07 10.31
N ALA A 167 -8.17 -1.03 9.78
CA ALA A 167 -7.02 -1.15 8.89
C ALA A 167 -7.35 -2.08 7.70
N ASP A 168 -8.63 -2.20 7.36
CA ASP A 168 -9.22 -3.13 6.40
C ASP A 168 -9.25 -2.60 4.96
N GLY A 169 -8.56 -1.48 4.74
CA GLY A 169 -8.24 -0.97 3.41
C GLY A 169 -9.39 -0.19 2.75
N VAL A 170 -9.28 -0.05 1.43
CA VAL A 170 -10.12 0.84 0.61
C VAL A 170 -11.64 0.62 0.72
N HIS A 171 -12.06 -0.55 1.15
CA HIS A 171 -13.47 -0.90 1.32
C HIS A 171 -13.94 -0.84 2.77
N SER A 172 -13.19 -0.18 3.66
CA SER A 172 -13.53 -0.05 5.07
C SER A 172 -14.92 0.58 5.29
N ARG A 173 -15.77 -0.15 5.99
CA ARG A 173 -17.08 0.38 6.40
C ARG A 173 -16.91 1.40 7.53
N ILE A 174 -16.03 1.13 8.49
CA ILE A 174 -15.71 2.10 9.56
C ILE A 174 -15.17 3.39 8.95
N GLY A 175 -14.25 3.31 8.00
CA GLY A 175 -13.73 4.49 7.29
C GLY A 175 -14.86 5.30 6.66
N LYS A 176 -15.78 4.67 5.95
CA LYS A 176 -16.92 5.33 5.28
C LYS A 176 -17.94 5.87 6.27
N GLU A 177 -18.43 5.05 7.20
CA GLU A 177 -19.59 5.35 8.02
C GLU A 177 -19.22 6.16 9.27
N TYR A 178 -18.09 5.86 9.93
CA TYR A 178 -17.63 6.51 11.15
C TYR A 178 -16.67 7.67 10.86
N CYS A 179 -15.58 7.42 10.14
CA CYS A 179 -14.57 8.46 9.82
C CYS A 179 -14.96 9.37 8.66
N LYS A 180 -16.17 9.21 8.08
CA LYS A 180 -16.69 10.02 6.97
C LYS A 180 -15.75 10.10 5.77
N ASP A 181 -15.03 9.01 5.49
CA ASP A 181 -14.13 8.95 4.35
C ASP A 181 -14.91 8.85 3.03
N HIS A 182 -14.81 9.88 2.22
CA HIS A 182 -15.39 9.94 0.90
C HIS A 182 -14.32 9.63 -0.14
N LYS A 183 -14.51 8.53 -0.86
CA LYS A 183 -13.62 8.09 -1.93
C LYS A 183 -14.17 8.40 -3.30
N ILE A 184 -13.31 8.91 -4.17
CA ILE A 184 -13.62 9.12 -5.59
C ILE A 184 -12.92 8.05 -6.43
N ASN A 185 -13.55 7.67 -7.54
CA ASN A 185 -12.91 6.91 -8.60
C ASN A 185 -12.25 7.91 -9.56
N THR A 186 -10.94 7.82 -9.75
CA THR A 186 -10.19 8.73 -10.63
C THR A 186 -10.47 8.50 -12.11
N GLY A 187 -11.22 7.46 -12.46
CA GLY A 187 -11.47 7.08 -13.85
C GLY A 187 -10.33 6.27 -14.51
N ASN A 188 -9.24 6.05 -13.80
CA ASN A 188 -8.09 5.29 -14.28
C ASN A 188 -7.95 3.93 -13.58
N ILE A 189 -7.21 3.04 -14.23
CA ILE A 189 -6.81 1.73 -13.70
C ILE A 189 -5.30 1.61 -13.70
N THR A 190 -4.81 0.70 -12.85
CA THR A 190 -3.45 0.20 -12.92
C THR A 190 -3.48 -1.28 -13.25
N ILE A 191 -2.72 -1.68 -14.25
CA ILE A 191 -2.38 -3.07 -14.52
C ILE A 191 -1.02 -3.31 -13.88
N TYR A 192 -0.96 -4.19 -12.89
CA TYR A 192 0.28 -4.59 -12.22
C TYR A 192 0.79 -5.89 -12.80
N GLY A 193 2.10 -6.00 -12.86
CA GLY A 193 2.78 -7.24 -13.20
C GLY A 193 4.24 -7.23 -12.78
N ARG A 194 4.86 -8.38 -12.95
CA ARG A 194 6.30 -8.55 -12.84
C ARG A 194 6.82 -9.42 -13.97
N THR A 195 8.10 -9.31 -14.23
CA THR A 195 8.82 -10.11 -15.22
C THR A 195 10.08 -10.62 -14.56
N PHE A 196 10.18 -11.93 -14.38
CA PHE A 196 11.37 -12.52 -13.76
C PHE A 196 12.62 -12.26 -14.62
N CYS A 197 13.74 -12.06 -13.94
CA CYS A 197 15.03 -11.78 -14.58
C CYS A 197 15.67 -13.08 -15.08
N SER A 198 15.06 -13.72 -16.14
CA SER A 198 15.74 -14.79 -16.86
C SER A 198 16.79 -14.19 -17.80
N PRO A 199 17.81 -14.96 -18.23
CA PRO A 199 18.79 -14.49 -19.21
C PRO A 199 18.14 -13.95 -20.49
N GLU A 200 17.08 -14.58 -20.96
CA GLU A 200 16.34 -14.18 -22.16
C GLU A 200 15.61 -12.84 -21.94
N ALA A 201 14.90 -12.70 -20.82
CA ALA A 201 14.20 -11.46 -20.46
C ALA A 201 15.20 -10.32 -20.26
N GLN A 202 16.31 -10.55 -19.55
CA GLN A 202 17.33 -9.55 -19.30
C GLN A 202 17.98 -9.04 -20.59
N ASN A 203 18.26 -9.93 -21.55
CA ASN A 203 18.81 -9.55 -22.86
C ASN A 203 17.78 -8.81 -23.74
N ALA A 204 16.50 -9.13 -23.61
CA ALA A 204 15.43 -8.52 -24.41
C ALA A 204 14.98 -7.15 -23.86
N ILE A 205 15.06 -6.93 -22.55
CA ILE A 205 14.65 -5.68 -21.90
C ILE A 205 15.74 -4.62 -22.04
N ALA A 206 15.32 -3.36 -22.22
CA ALA A 206 16.26 -2.23 -22.36
C ALA A 206 17.18 -2.10 -21.13
N GLN A 207 18.46 -1.84 -21.39
CA GLN A 207 19.45 -1.67 -20.33
C GLN A 207 19.11 -0.49 -19.41
N GLU A 208 18.52 0.56 -19.96
CA GLU A 208 18.07 1.75 -19.22
C GLU A 208 17.06 1.42 -18.11
N LEU A 209 16.34 0.31 -18.25
CA LEU A 209 15.35 -0.17 -17.26
C LEU A 209 15.95 -1.09 -16.20
N GLN A 210 17.20 -1.51 -16.35
CA GLN A 210 17.88 -2.44 -15.44
C GLN A 210 18.52 -1.72 -14.25
N GLU A 211 18.37 -0.39 -14.16
CA GLU A 211 18.92 0.42 -13.09
C GLU A 211 17.88 1.41 -12.58
N GLY A 212 17.37 1.15 -11.38
CA GLY A 212 16.46 2.07 -10.68
C GLY A 212 15.05 2.13 -11.24
N THR A 213 14.34 3.17 -10.85
CA THR A 213 12.95 3.41 -11.26
C THR A 213 12.93 4.18 -12.58
N SER A 214 12.14 3.72 -13.53
CA SER A 214 11.86 4.43 -14.78
C SER A 214 10.35 4.70 -14.91
N VAL A 215 10.00 5.89 -15.38
CA VAL A 215 8.65 6.27 -15.74
C VAL A 215 8.61 6.52 -17.24
N ILE A 216 7.83 5.72 -17.94
CA ILE A 216 7.62 5.85 -19.38
C ILE A 216 6.30 6.57 -19.59
N ILE A 217 6.34 7.71 -20.28
CA ILE A 217 5.17 8.53 -20.56
C ILE A 217 4.75 8.35 -22.02
N GLY A 218 3.54 7.86 -22.21
CA GLY A 218 2.86 7.77 -23.49
C GLY A 218 1.70 8.78 -23.60
N ASP A 219 1.01 8.80 -24.74
CA ASP A 219 -0.06 9.75 -25.01
C ASP A 219 -1.23 9.66 -24.01
N ARG A 220 -1.64 8.45 -23.62
CA ARG A 220 -2.76 8.19 -22.70
C ARG A 220 -2.43 7.18 -21.62
N PHE A 221 -1.15 6.88 -21.46
CA PHE A 221 -0.67 5.84 -20.59
C PHE A 221 0.63 6.24 -19.94
N SER A 222 0.83 5.79 -18.73
CA SER A 222 2.13 5.84 -18.04
C SER A 222 2.51 4.46 -17.56
N LEU A 223 3.77 4.11 -17.72
CA LEU A 223 4.34 2.87 -17.20
C LEU A 223 5.41 3.22 -16.17
N ILE A 224 5.22 2.75 -14.95
CA ILE A 224 6.25 2.79 -13.91
C ILE A 224 6.91 1.42 -13.88
N THR A 225 8.22 1.35 -14.01
CA THR A 225 8.97 0.10 -13.89
C THR A 225 10.16 0.28 -12.95
N ASP A 226 10.54 -0.78 -12.26
CA ASP A 226 11.67 -0.81 -11.33
C ASP A 226 12.33 -2.18 -11.35
N PHE A 227 13.64 -2.21 -11.46
CA PHE A 227 14.39 -3.44 -11.34
C PHE A 227 14.59 -3.78 -9.87
N MET A 228 13.99 -4.88 -9.45
CA MET A 228 14.04 -5.40 -8.09
C MET A 228 15.15 -6.45 -8.03
N SER A 229 16.36 -6.00 -7.73
CA SER A 229 17.55 -6.86 -7.56
C SER A 229 17.89 -6.99 -6.09
N PHE A 230 18.09 -8.22 -5.62
CA PHE A 230 18.29 -8.53 -4.20
C PHE A 230 19.70 -9.01 -3.91
N ASP A 231 20.24 -8.58 -2.78
CA ASP A 231 21.56 -9.01 -2.33
C ASP A 231 21.47 -10.31 -1.52
N PHE A 232 21.52 -11.44 -2.22
CA PHE A 232 21.46 -12.76 -1.59
C PHE A 232 22.69 -13.11 -0.75
N SER A 233 23.76 -12.31 -0.78
CA SER A 233 24.90 -12.50 0.13
C SER A 233 24.55 -12.20 1.60
N ARG A 234 23.47 -11.44 1.82
CA ARG A 234 22.93 -11.14 3.16
C ARG A 234 22.01 -12.21 3.71
N LYS A 235 21.72 -13.24 2.90
CA LYS A 235 20.80 -14.30 3.29
C LYS A 235 21.38 -15.13 4.44
N ASP A 236 20.65 -15.13 5.55
CA ASP A 236 20.92 -15.96 6.72
C ASP A 236 19.71 -16.85 7.07
N THR A 237 19.74 -17.51 8.22
CA THR A 237 18.68 -18.40 8.69
C THR A 237 17.33 -17.69 8.92
N SER A 238 17.32 -16.38 9.11
CA SER A 238 16.07 -15.60 9.29
C SER A 238 15.24 -15.55 8.02
N TRP A 239 15.87 -15.67 6.84
CA TRP A 239 15.17 -15.72 5.55
C TRP A 239 14.41 -17.04 5.33
N ASN A 240 14.70 -18.10 6.08
CA ASN A 240 14.02 -19.39 5.92
C ASN A 240 12.54 -19.34 6.28
N GLN A 241 12.10 -18.29 6.96
CA GLN A 241 10.69 -18.03 7.31
C GLN A 241 9.96 -17.19 6.27
N LEU A 242 10.65 -16.77 5.23
CA LEU A 242 10.11 -15.93 4.16
C LEU A 242 9.90 -16.75 2.88
N SER A 243 8.91 -16.38 2.11
CA SER A 243 8.71 -16.92 0.76
C SER A 243 9.93 -16.67 -0.12
N PRO A 244 10.28 -17.61 -1.01
CA PRO A 244 11.39 -17.41 -1.93
C PRO A 244 11.24 -16.15 -2.76
N ILE A 245 12.31 -15.39 -2.87
CA ILE A 245 12.40 -14.18 -3.67
C ILE A 245 13.49 -14.36 -4.74
N SER A 246 13.30 -13.79 -5.90
CA SER A 246 14.27 -13.74 -7.00
C SER A 246 14.24 -12.37 -7.63
N ASP A 247 15.23 -12.03 -8.45
CA ASP A 247 15.25 -10.76 -9.17
C ASP A 247 14.12 -10.69 -10.21
N TYR A 248 13.52 -9.51 -10.36
CA TYR A 248 12.45 -9.28 -11.32
C TYR A 248 12.33 -7.80 -11.68
N PHE A 249 11.74 -7.52 -12.84
CA PHE A 249 11.23 -6.20 -13.18
C PHE A 249 9.79 -6.07 -12.69
N TYR A 250 9.57 -5.16 -11.75
CA TYR A 250 8.23 -4.69 -11.40
C TYR A 250 7.75 -3.74 -12.47
N TRP A 251 6.45 -3.78 -12.77
CA TRP A 251 5.84 -2.75 -13.59
C TRP A 251 4.37 -2.50 -13.21
N ALA A 252 3.97 -1.23 -13.36
CA ALA A 252 2.62 -0.75 -13.16
C ALA A 252 2.24 0.09 -14.40
N PHE A 253 1.30 -0.40 -15.17
CA PHE A 253 0.84 0.24 -16.38
C PHE A 253 -0.48 0.94 -16.10
N ILE A 254 -0.52 2.26 -16.22
CA ILE A 254 -1.58 3.13 -15.73
C ILE A 254 -2.24 3.81 -16.93
N GLY A 255 -3.57 3.89 -16.93
CA GLY A 255 -4.31 4.59 -17.97
C GLY A 255 -5.82 4.46 -17.81
N ASN A 256 -6.54 5.08 -18.72
CA ASN A 256 -8.00 4.97 -18.75
C ASN A 256 -8.43 3.58 -19.25
N PRO A 257 -9.39 2.90 -18.62
CA PRO A 257 -9.87 1.57 -19.03
C PRO A 257 -10.29 1.51 -20.51
N GLN A 258 -10.95 2.54 -20.98
CA GLN A 258 -11.43 2.60 -22.39
C GLN A 258 -10.26 2.63 -23.39
N ALA A 259 -9.14 3.27 -23.01
CA ALA A 259 -7.95 3.28 -23.84
C ALA A 259 -7.33 1.87 -23.96
N PHE A 260 -7.45 1.05 -22.91
CA PHE A 260 -7.10 -0.37 -22.94
C PHE A 260 -8.13 -1.25 -23.67
N GLY A 261 -9.32 -0.70 -24.01
CA GLY A 261 -10.43 -1.47 -24.55
C GLY A 261 -11.17 -2.30 -23.49
N MET A 262 -11.03 -1.94 -22.22
CA MET A 262 -11.68 -2.59 -21.08
C MET A 262 -12.95 -1.86 -20.68
N ALA A 263 -14.04 -2.59 -20.38
CA ALA A 263 -15.28 -2.00 -19.87
C ALA A 263 -15.15 -1.61 -18.39
N LYS A 264 -15.78 -0.50 -17.97
CA LYS A 264 -15.69 0.02 -16.58
C LYS A 264 -16.25 -0.92 -15.51
N SER A 265 -17.09 -1.87 -15.84
CA SER A 265 -17.83 -2.69 -14.87
C SER A 265 -17.12 -3.99 -14.46
N ASP A 266 -15.99 -4.33 -15.08
CA ASP A 266 -15.51 -5.71 -15.05
C ASP A 266 -13.99 -5.88 -14.78
N PHE A 267 -13.38 -4.91 -14.09
CA PHE A 267 -11.92 -4.86 -13.91
C PHE A 267 -11.31 -6.09 -13.24
N TYR A 268 -12.06 -6.77 -12.39
CA TYR A 268 -11.56 -7.92 -11.62
C TYR A 268 -11.79 -9.27 -12.32
N SER A 269 -12.57 -9.29 -13.42
CA SER A 269 -12.94 -10.53 -14.12
C SER A 269 -12.12 -10.77 -15.39
N HIS A 270 -11.27 -9.81 -15.81
CA HIS A 270 -10.42 -10.01 -16.97
C HIS A 270 -9.43 -11.15 -16.77
N SER A 271 -9.42 -12.08 -17.72
CA SER A 271 -8.42 -13.13 -17.78
C SER A 271 -7.02 -12.53 -18.05
N THR A 272 -5.98 -13.24 -17.65
CA THR A 272 -4.59 -12.89 -17.96
C THR A 272 -4.37 -12.65 -19.44
N GLU A 273 -5.03 -13.45 -20.28
CA GLU A 273 -4.91 -13.35 -21.74
C GLU A 273 -5.54 -12.06 -22.28
N GLU A 274 -6.73 -11.67 -21.79
CA GLU A 274 -7.37 -10.40 -22.13
C GLU A 274 -6.52 -9.20 -21.70
N ILE A 275 -5.91 -9.25 -20.53
CA ILE A 275 -5.00 -8.22 -20.04
C ILE A 275 -3.80 -8.07 -20.97
N LEU A 276 -3.14 -9.17 -21.36
CA LEU A 276 -1.99 -9.14 -22.26
C LEU A 276 -2.37 -8.67 -23.66
N GLN A 277 -3.54 -9.06 -24.17
CA GLN A 277 -4.05 -8.57 -25.46
C GLN A 277 -4.27 -7.05 -25.42
N ALA A 278 -4.88 -6.53 -24.35
CA ALA A 278 -5.08 -5.10 -24.16
C ALA A 278 -3.73 -4.34 -24.12
N ILE A 279 -2.76 -4.84 -23.34
CA ILE A 279 -1.40 -4.25 -23.28
C ILE A 279 -0.74 -4.26 -24.67
N ASN A 280 -0.74 -5.39 -25.38
CA ASN A 280 -0.13 -5.52 -26.71
C ASN A 280 -0.76 -4.55 -27.73
N LYS A 281 -2.06 -4.34 -27.66
CA LYS A 281 -2.78 -3.40 -28.52
C LYS A 281 -2.31 -1.96 -28.31
N VAL A 282 -2.20 -1.51 -27.05
CA VAL A 282 -1.84 -0.11 -26.75
C VAL A 282 -0.35 0.16 -26.87
N THR A 283 0.49 -0.88 -26.74
CA THR A 283 1.94 -0.77 -26.90
C THR A 283 2.44 -1.14 -28.30
N TYR A 284 1.57 -1.25 -29.28
CA TYR A 284 1.92 -1.73 -30.63
C TYR A 284 3.13 -0.96 -31.23
N GLN A 285 3.14 0.36 -31.10
CA GLN A 285 4.19 1.24 -31.62
C GLN A 285 5.34 1.49 -30.64
N TRP A 286 5.32 0.90 -29.44
CA TRP A 286 6.37 1.10 -28.47
C TRP A 286 7.66 0.37 -28.86
N HIS A 287 8.78 0.87 -28.35
CA HIS A 287 10.08 0.26 -28.59
C HIS A 287 10.08 -1.24 -28.20
N PRO A 288 10.60 -2.15 -29.05
CA PRO A 288 10.56 -3.60 -28.78
C PRO A 288 11.12 -3.99 -27.42
N LYS A 289 12.19 -3.33 -26.95
CA LYS A 289 12.81 -3.59 -25.64
C LYS A 289 11.95 -3.12 -24.45
N LEU A 290 10.98 -2.22 -24.63
CA LEU A 290 9.95 -1.92 -23.64
C LEU A 290 8.88 -3.01 -23.63
N LYS A 291 8.46 -3.45 -24.81
CA LYS A 291 7.44 -4.50 -24.96
C LYS A 291 7.89 -5.83 -24.36
N ALA A 292 9.21 -6.07 -24.28
CA ALA A 292 9.77 -7.27 -23.67
C ALA A 292 9.34 -7.42 -22.19
N LEU A 293 9.10 -6.33 -21.45
CA LEU A 293 8.52 -6.40 -20.10
C LEU A 293 7.21 -7.18 -20.06
N PHE A 294 6.36 -7.02 -21.06
CA PHE A 294 5.05 -7.67 -21.14
C PHE A 294 5.13 -9.05 -21.80
N GLN A 295 6.03 -9.24 -22.75
CA GLN A 295 6.22 -10.51 -23.46
C GLN A 295 6.75 -11.62 -22.55
N TYR A 296 7.59 -11.25 -21.57
CA TYR A 296 8.16 -12.16 -20.58
C TYR A 296 7.46 -12.07 -19.21
N ALA A 297 6.27 -11.46 -19.15
CA ALA A 297 5.55 -11.28 -17.90
C ALA A 297 5.20 -12.61 -17.22
N ASP A 298 5.36 -12.65 -15.91
CA ASP A 298 4.82 -13.71 -15.05
C ASP A 298 3.30 -13.63 -15.06
N GLN A 299 2.66 -14.41 -15.90
CA GLN A 299 1.21 -14.32 -16.15
C GLN A 299 0.35 -14.41 -14.89
N PRO A 300 0.61 -15.31 -13.93
CA PRO A 300 -0.12 -15.36 -12.67
C PRO A 300 -0.01 -14.09 -11.82
N SER A 301 0.98 -13.24 -12.13
CA SER A 301 1.19 -11.98 -11.41
C SER A 301 0.30 -10.84 -11.86
N LEU A 302 -0.37 -10.96 -13.00
CA LEU A 302 -1.14 -9.89 -13.60
C LEU A 302 -2.40 -9.58 -12.79
N SER A 303 -2.63 -8.31 -12.53
CA SER A 303 -3.85 -7.85 -11.87
C SER A 303 -4.25 -6.46 -12.35
N VAL A 304 -5.56 -6.22 -12.43
CA VAL A 304 -6.12 -4.91 -12.76
C VAL A 304 -6.78 -4.32 -11.51
N THR A 305 -6.47 -3.08 -11.21
CA THR A 305 -7.02 -2.40 -10.03
C THR A 305 -7.48 -0.99 -10.40
N PRO A 306 -8.74 -0.61 -10.12
CA PRO A 306 -9.18 0.76 -10.28
C PRO A 306 -8.46 1.69 -9.30
N ILE A 307 -8.07 2.87 -9.76
CA ILE A 307 -7.42 3.88 -8.94
C ILE A 307 -8.50 4.69 -8.23
N ARG A 308 -8.44 4.65 -6.91
CA ARG A 308 -9.30 5.43 -6.03
C ARG A 308 -8.49 6.41 -5.20
N SER A 309 -9.10 7.50 -4.78
CA SER A 309 -8.52 8.45 -3.84
C SER A 309 -9.57 8.91 -2.86
N SER A 310 -9.21 9.06 -1.60
CA SER A 310 -9.99 9.82 -0.64
C SER A 310 -9.95 11.30 -1.01
N LEU A 311 -10.96 12.05 -0.57
CA LEU A 311 -10.92 13.51 -0.55
C LEU A 311 -10.29 14.00 0.76
N PRO A 312 -9.72 15.23 0.80
CA PRO A 312 -9.30 15.85 2.05
C PRO A 312 -10.42 15.85 3.08
N LYS A 313 -10.06 15.61 4.34
CA LYS A 313 -11.01 15.36 5.43
C LYS A 313 -11.15 16.52 6.37
N GLU A 314 -12.37 16.66 6.88
CA GLU A 314 -12.66 17.44 8.06
C GLU A 314 -12.56 16.56 9.32
N PRO A 315 -12.25 17.15 10.49
CA PRO A 315 -12.29 16.42 11.76
C PRO A 315 -13.68 15.83 12.06
N TRP A 316 -13.69 14.65 12.66
CA TRP A 316 -14.90 14.00 13.14
C TRP A 316 -14.85 13.81 14.67
N THR A 317 -15.97 13.39 15.28
CA THR A 317 -16.01 13.14 16.72
C THR A 317 -15.25 11.86 17.05
N SER A 318 -14.14 12.01 17.77
CA SER A 318 -13.31 10.90 18.24
C SER A 318 -13.98 10.12 19.37
N GLY A 319 -13.65 8.84 19.47
CA GLY A 319 -14.16 7.92 20.50
C GLY A 319 -13.26 6.71 20.69
N ASN A 320 -13.86 5.55 20.85
CA ASN A 320 -13.15 4.27 20.97
C ASN A 320 -13.05 3.53 19.63
N ILE A 321 -13.28 4.22 18.52
CA ILE A 321 -13.14 3.71 17.15
C ILE A 321 -12.27 4.70 16.38
N THR A 322 -11.29 4.19 15.65
CA THR A 322 -10.48 4.98 14.72
C THR A 322 -10.08 4.15 13.51
N ALA A 323 -9.35 4.74 12.57
CA ALA A 323 -8.90 4.07 11.36
C ALA A 323 -7.49 4.53 10.98
N LEU A 324 -6.80 3.71 10.16
CA LEU A 324 -5.49 4.01 9.58
C LEU A 324 -5.36 3.52 8.14
N GLY A 325 -4.43 4.08 7.42
CA GLY A 325 -4.10 3.67 6.06
C GLY A 325 -5.27 3.85 5.08
N ASP A 326 -5.37 2.94 4.11
CA ASP A 326 -6.41 3.01 3.06
C ASP A 326 -7.84 2.88 3.60
N ALA A 327 -8.02 2.52 4.87
CA ALA A 327 -9.34 2.54 5.50
C ALA A 327 -9.88 3.96 5.64
N VAL A 328 -9.01 4.96 5.78
CA VAL A 328 -9.39 6.35 6.03
C VAL A 328 -8.76 7.37 5.06
N HIS A 329 -7.67 7.05 4.37
CA HIS A 329 -7.01 7.96 3.43
C HIS A 329 -6.39 7.21 2.24
N THR A 330 -7.25 6.53 1.48
CA THR A 330 -6.84 5.89 0.21
C THR A 330 -6.21 6.92 -0.72
N MET A 331 -5.10 6.58 -1.36
CA MET A 331 -4.36 7.47 -2.25
C MET A 331 -4.05 6.81 -3.59
N SER A 332 -3.97 7.61 -4.65
CA SER A 332 -3.47 7.14 -5.93
C SER A 332 -2.04 6.61 -5.79
N PRO A 333 -1.66 5.51 -6.44
CA PRO A 333 -0.30 5.00 -6.41
C PRO A 333 0.72 5.98 -7.03
N ALA A 334 0.26 6.97 -7.78
CA ALA A 334 1.09 7.98 -8.43
C ALA A 334 2.02 8.74 -7.47
N GLY A 335 1.57 9.02 -6.25
CA GLY A 335 2.41 9.67 -5.24
C GLY A 335 3.42 8.74 -4.57
N GLY A 336 3.21 7.43 -4.61
CA GLY A 336 4.06 6.45 -3.91
C GLY A 336 4.09 6.62 -2.39
N VAL A 337 3.09 7.28 -1.78
CA VAL A 337 3.09 7.69 -0.37
C VAL A 337 2.09 6.90 0.50
N GLY A 338 1.10 6.21 -0.06
CA GLY A 338 0.02 5.58 0.71
C GLY A 338 0.51 4.60 1.80
N ALA A 339 1.41 3.67 1.46
CA ALA A 339 1.96 2.73 2.45
C ALA A 339 2.79 3.44 3.53
N ASN A 340 3.53 4.50 3.15
CA ASN A 340 4.33 5.29 4.09
C ASN A 340 3.45 6.04 5.09
N THR A 341 2.33 6.59 4.61
CA THR A 341 1.33 7.25 5.47
C THR A 341 0.74 6.23 6.46
N ALA A 342 0.39 5.02 6.00
CA ALA A 342 -0.11 3.96 6.87
C ALA A 342 0.92 3.49 7.93
N PHE A 343 2.21 3.46 7.61
CA PHE A 343 3.26 3.19 8.61
C PHE A 343 3.39 4.33 9.61
N THR A 344 3.30 5.57 9.14
CA THR A 344 3.32 6.75 10.02
C THR A 344 2.13 6.74 10.97
N ASP A 345 0.93 6.38 10.48
CA ASP A 345 -0.26 6.19 11.32
C ASP A 345 0.01 5.16 12.43
N ALA A 346 0.55 4.00 12.06
CA ALA A 346 0.82 2.91 13.00
C ALA A 346 1.78 3.34 14.13
N ALA A 347 2.87 4.02 13.76
CA ALA A 347 3.83 4.53 14.75
C ALA A 347 3.23 5.62 15.64
N LEU A 348 2.52 6.58 15.03
CA LEU A 348 1.90 7.70 15.75
C LEU A 348 0.83 7.21 16.71
N LEU A 349 -0.08 6.35 16.25
CA LEU A 349 -1.14 5.79 17.09
C LEU A 349 -0.55 4.95 18.24
N THR A 350 0.46 4.11 17.95
CA THR A 350 1.18 3.38 19.00
C THR A 350 1.74 4.33 20.05
N ARG A 351 2.42 5.39 19.63
CA ARG A 351 3.02 6.39 20.53
C ARG A 351 1.97 7.06 21.41
N TYR A 352 0.82 7.43 20.86
CA TYR A 352 -0.23 8.06 21.66
C TYR A 352 -0.93 7.07 22.60
N ILE A 353 -1.19 5.85 22.16
CA ILE A 353 -1.74 4.81 23.03
C ILE A 353 -0.85 4.61 24.29
N ILE A 354 0.47 4.65 24.19
CA ILE A 354 1.38 4.45 25.32
C ILE A 354 1.62 5.71 26.18
N SER A 355 1.43 6.90 25.63
CA SER A 355 1.80 8.17 26.28
C SER A 355 0.64 8.96 26.88
N LYS A 356 -0.58 8.80 26.35
CA LYS A 356 -1.75 9.56 26.77
C LYS A 356 -2.46 8.93 27.95
N SER A 357 -3.27 9.71 28.68
CA SER A 357 -3.92 9.28 29.91
C SER A 357 -5.11 8.34 29.71
N SER A 358 -5.72 8.36 28.52
CA SER A 358 -6.88 7.54 28.17
C SER A 358 -6.90 7.19 26.68
N ILE A 359 -7.65 6.15 26.32
CA ILE A 359 -7.86 5.75 24.91
C ILE A 359 -8.50 6.88 24.10
N PRO A 360 -9.59 7.52 24.54
CA PRO A 360 -10.18 8.61 23.77
C PRO A 360 -9.21 9.77 23.52
N GLU A 361 -8.41 10.17 24.52
CA GLU A 361 -7.38 11.20 24.35
C GLU A 361 -6.30 10.78 23.33
N ALA A 362 -5.87 9.53 23.37
CA ALA A 362 -4.89 9.00 22.43
C ALA A 362 -5.43 9.02 20.99
N VAL A 363 -6.69 8.62 20.81
CA VAL A 363 -7.37 8.61 19.52
C VAL A 363 -7.56 10.02 18.99
N GLU A 364 -8.06 10.95 19.82
CA GLU A 364 -8.28 12.35 19.43
C GLU A 364 -6.98 13.02 18.94
N GLU A 365 -5.89 12.87 19.66
CA GLU A 365 -4.61 13.46 19.29
C GLU A 365 -4.02 12.80 18.03
N TYR A 366 -4.18 11.49 17.88
CA TYR A 366 -3.81 10.77 16.69
C TYR A 366 -4.56 11.30 15.46
N GLU A 367 -5.89 11.38 15.55
CA GLU A 367 -6.75 11.79 14.43
C GLU A 367 -6.47 13.23 14.00
N LYS A 368 -6.27 14.15 14.93
CA LYS A 368 -5.87 15.54 14.62
C LYS A 368 -4.62 15.59 13.76
N GLN A 369 -3.58 14.85 14.12
CA GLN A 369 -2.33 14.86 13.35
C GLN A 369 -2.46 14.07 12.06
N MET A 370 -3.11 12.90 12.10
CA MET A 370 -3.32 12.05 10.93
C MET A 370 -4.06 12.82 9.83
N ILE A 371 -5.11 13.57 10.15
CA ILE A 371 -5.87 14.37 9.18
C ILE A 371 -4.96 15.41 8.50
N MET A 372 -4.09 16.07 9.25
CA MET A 372 -3.20 17.11 8.69
C MET A 372 -2.23 16.53 7.64
N TYR A 373 -1.46 15.50 8.00
CA TYR A 373 -0.46 14.97 7.05
C TYR A 373 -1.08 14.11 5.96
N SER A 374 -2.21 13.42 6.23
CA SER A 374 -2.87 12.62 5.22
C SER A 374 -3.56 13.46 4.16
N ASN A 375 -4.18 14.60 4.54
CA ASN A 375 -4.73 15.56 3.57
C ASN A 375 -3.64 16.08 2.63
N HIS A 376 -2.48 16.46 3.16
CA HIS A 376 -1.34 16.87 2.33
C HIS A 376 -0.87 15.74 1.40
N ALA A 377 -0.78 14.51 1.90
CA ALA A 377 -0.40 13.36 1.09
C ALA A 377 -1.43 13.04 -0.02
N ILE A 378 -2.73 13.19 0.27
CA ILE A 378 -3.81 13.04 -0.71
C ILE A 378 -3.66 14.08 -1.83
N GLU A 379 -3.42 15.35 -1.49
CA GLU A 379 -3.24 16.42 -2.47
C GLU A 379 -2.03 16.17 -3.39
N ILE A 380 -0.88 15.79 -2.81
CA ILE A 380 0.33 15.41 -3.59
C ILE A 380 0.02 14.25 -4.52
N SER A 381 -0.70 13.24 -4.02
CA SER A 381 -1.05 12.05 -4.78
C SER A 381 -2.02 12.34 -5.94
N LEU A 382 -2.98 13.23 -5.75
CA LEU A 382 -3.90 13.68 -6.79
C LEU A 382 -3.16 14.46 -7.88
N LYS A 383 -2.32 15.45 -7.50
CA LYS A 383 -1.46 16.19 -8.45
C LYS A 383 -0.52 15.25 -9.22
N GLY A 384 0.05 14.26 -8.54
CA GLY A 384 0.86 13.24 -9.20
C GLY A 384 0.09 12.41 -10.21
N GLY A 385 -1.17 12.09 -9.91
CA GLY A 385 -2.08 11.43 -10.84
C GLY A 385 -2.33 12.26 -12.10
N GLU A 386 -2.61 13.55 -11.96
CA GLU A 386 -2.81 14.46 -13.09
C GLU A 386 -1.61 14.49 -14.03
N ILE A 387 -0.40 14.54 -13.51
CA ILE A 387 0.85 14.54 -14.30
C ILE A 387 1.03 13.22 -15.07
N LEU A 388 0.74 12.08 -14.40
CA LEU A 388 0.94 10.76 -15.02
C LEU A 388 -0.12 10.39 -16.03
N HIS A 389 -1.33 10.94 -15.92
CA HIS A 389 -2.47 10.49 -16.71
C HIS A 389 -2.81 11.40 -17.88
N GLY A 390 -2.13 12.57 -18.03
CA GLY A 390 -2.51 13.62 -18.95
C GLY A 390 -3.92 14.10 -18.60
N ILE A 391 -4.08 15.34 -18.16
CA ILE A 391 -5.36 15.90 -17.74
C ILE A 391 -6.37 15.74 -18.87
N THR A 392 -7.34 14.86 -18.72
CA THR A 392 -8.62 15.01 -19.40
C THR A 392 -9.58 15.56 -18.36
N GLU A 393 -9.83 16.87 -18.43
CA GLU A 393 -10.99 17.49 -17.77
C GLU A 393 -12.26 16.86 -18.30
N ASP A 394 -12.67 15.76 -17.70
CA ASP A 394 -14.06 15.30 -17.79
C ASP A 394 -14.66 15.42 -16.38
N HIS A 395 -15.13 16.63 -16.07
CA HIS A 395 -15.85 16.96 -14.83
C HIS A 395 -17.29 16.38 -14.81
N GLY A 396 -17.54 15.31 -15.53
CA GLY A 396 -18.85 14.67 -15.63
C GLY A 396 -18.93 13.36 -14.86
N ASN A 397 -19.52 13.41 -13.71
CA ASN A 397 -20.06 12.37 -12.83
C ASN A 397 -19.28 12.12 -11.55
N LYS A 398 -19.58 12.96 -10.57
CA LYS A 398 -19.44 12.62 -9.15
C LYS A 398 -20.55 11.61 -8.81
N GLU A 399 -20.37 10.35 -9.14
CA GLU A 399 -21.17 9.28 -8.55
C GLU A 399 -20.51 8.87 -7.24
N SER A 400 -21.12 9.30 -6.15
CA SER A 400 -20.86 8.80 -4.79
C SER A 400 -21.27 7.33 -4.72
N LEU A 401 -20.31 6.44 -4.54
CA LEU A 401 -20.52 5.03 -4.20
C LEU A 401 -20.70 4.83 -2.70
#